data_e8dfeb22b5aebd876da73db45effbe9b
#
_entry.id   e8dfeb22b5aebd876da73db45effbe9b
#
_cell.length_a   1.000
_cell.length_b   1.000
_cell.length_c   1.000
_cell.angle_alpha   90.00
_cell.angle_beta   90.00
_cell.angle_gamma   90.00
#
_symmetry.space_group_name_H-M   'P 1'
#
loop_
_entity.id
_entity.type
_entity.pdbx_description
1 polymer ?
#
loop_
_entity_poly.entity_id
_entity_poly.type
_entity_poly.pdbx_seq_one_letter_code
_entity_poly.pdbx_strand_id
1 'polypeptide(L)'
;MLGSGLTVALIVIMVSVLLIREHASALEAAKRSTTNIAQLINADVLRNVELYDLALQGLIAATQRKDLSRVSADIRHLVQFERSAAAPFKGEVLLLDAKGAVIADSSTLKPTPRNLADRDYFIAHKNAGQTDLFISRPFRVECNCEQVWRIAFSRRVTGANGEFAGVAVATMRLAYFDQLFKGLTIGHSSSVNLLNNRGILLAQQPLLERDMIDKDLSDRPNFKRMLRDGSGSFRAISAITDKERLYTFTNVGELPLIVVVALSSDDVFAPWKRAAMLTSGATGILCLGLLWLTWMLRRELRRRYRAEKVLSELAATDALTGLANRRKLDHRLRLEWDRAQRSAEPLTLLMIDVDHFKAFNDRHGHHGGDEALRNVAQVIGSNIRRPADLAARYGGEEFAVVLPATDDRGAWLIAEHIRSGVEHLPRVAGDERPITVSIGLSTWEKRSGMSLEDLMLSADQALYEAKHTGRNRIVDAQ
;
A
#
# COMPACT_ATOMS: atom_id res chain seq x y z
N MET A 1 2.62 13.16 -17.87
CA MET A 1 3.37 12.26 -16.98
C MET A 1 3.28 12.64 -15.51
N LEU A 2 3.32 13.90 -15.14
CA LEU A 2 3.23 14.35 -13.74
C LEU A 2 1.93 13.87 -13.04
N GLY A 3 0.77 13.99 -13.66
CA GLY A 3 -0.51 13.61 -13.03
C GLY A 3 -0.66 12.12 -12.73
N SER A 4 -0.36 11.23 -13.69
CA SER A 4 -0.47 9.78 -13.48
C SER A 4 0.58 9.25 -12.50
N GLY A 5 1.79 9.84 -12.50
CA GLY A 5 2.82 9.51 -11.50
C GLY A 5 2.40 9.92 -10.09
N LEU A 6 1.78 11.09 -9.93
CA LEU A 6 1.27 11.57 -8.65
C LEU A 6 0.14 10.66 -8.11
N THR A 7 -0.79 10.24 -9.00
CA THR A 7 -1.87 9.32 -8.62
C THR A 7 -1.33 7.97 -8.15
N VAL A 8 -0.37 7.39 -8.87
CA VAL A 8 0.28 6.14 -8.48
C VAL A 8 1.00 6.29 -7.14
N ALA A 9 1.75 7.38 -6.95
CA ALA A 9 2.44 7.66 -5.68
C ALA A 9 1.44 7.75 -4.51
N LEU A 10 0.31 8.44 -4.70
CA LEU A 10 -0.73 8.57 -3.68
C LEU A 10 -1.34 7.21 -3.31
N ILE A 11 -1.64 6.36 -4.29
CA ILE A 11 -2.16 5.00 -4.06
C ILE A 11 -1.15 4.17 -3.25
N VAL A 12 0.14 4.19 -3.64
CA VAL A 12 1.19 3.44 -2.94
C VAL A 12 1.35 3.93 -1.50
N ILE A 13 1.37 5.24 -1.28
CA ILE A 13 1.44 5.83 0.06
C ILE A 13 0.24 5.40 0.91
N MET A 14 -0.98 5.51 0.37
CA MET A 14 -2.20 5.13 1.07
C MET A 14 -2.19 3.65 1.48
N VAL A 15 -1.83 2.74 0.55
CA VAL A 15 -1.74 1.31 0.83
C VAL A 15 -0.64 1.01 1.85
N SER A 16 0.52 1.68 1.75
CA SER A 16 1.61 1.51 2.72
C SER A 16 1.18 1.92 4.14
N VAL A 17 0.50 3.05 4.28
CA VAL A 17 -0.05 3.51 5.57
C VAL A 17 -1.07 2.51 6.12
N LEU A 18 -1.96 1.99 5.26
CA LEU A 18 -2.94 0.97 5.64
C LEU A 18 -2.25 -0.30 6.16
N LEU A 19 -1.25 -0.82 5.44
CA LEU A 19 -0.52 -2.02 5.84
C LEU A 19 0.25 -1.85 7.16
N ILE A 20 0.85 -0.68 7.38
CA ILE A 20 1.52 -0.35 8.65
C ILE A 20 0.51 -0.33 9.80
N ARG A 21 -0.67 0.27 9.59
CA ARG A 21 -1.73 0.32 10.57
C ARG A 21 -2.28 -1.08 10.89
N GLU A 22 -2.50 -1.91 9.88
CA GLU A 22 -2.95 -3.30 10.05
C GLU A 22 -1.90 -4.14 10.80
N HIS A 23 -0.61 -3.96 10.52
CA HIS A 23 0.46 -4.63 11.27
C HIS A 23 0.43 -4.27 12.76
N ALA A 24 0.29 -2.99 13.09
CA ALA A 24 0.16 -2.55 14.47
C ALA A 24 -1.11 -3.10 15.14
N SER A 25 -2.24 -3.11 14.42
CA SER A 25 -3.51 -3.66 14.88
C SER A 25 -3.43 -5.16 15.16
N ALA A 26 -2.72 -5.93 14.31
CA ALA A 26 -2.51 -7.37 14.51
C ALA A 26 -1.75 -7.65 15.81
N LEU A 27 -0.72 -6.87 16.12
CA LEU A 27 0.03 -7.00 17.38
C LEU A 27 -0.85 -6.69 18.60
N GLU A 28 -1.62 -5.63 18.56
CA GLU A 28 -2.51 -5.26 19.67
C GLU A 28 -3.67 -6.26 19.85
N ALA A 29 -4.18 -6.83 18.76
CA ALA A 29 -5.15 -7.91 18.81
C ALA A 29 -4.54 -9.19 19.46
N ALA A 30 -3.31 -9.54 19.09
CA ALA A 30 -2.59 -10.65 19.67
C ALA A 30 -2.36 -10.46 21.18
N LYS A 31 -1.93 -9.26 21.62
CA LYS A 31 -1.77 -8.94 23.05
C LYS A 31 -3.07 -9.10 23.81
N ARG A 32 -4.19 -8.55 23.30
CA ARG A 32 -5.50 -8.69 23.95
C ARG A 32 -5.94 -10.15 24.05
N SER A 33 -5.80 -10.90 22.97
CA SER A 33 -6.14 -12.32 22.93
C SER A 33 -5.33 -13.11 23.96
N THR A 34 -4.00 -12.91 24.00
CA THR A 34 -3.13 -13.62 24.96
C THR A 34 -3.38 -13.21 26.42
N THR A 35 -3.73 -11.94 26.64
CA THR A 35 -4.11 -11.48 27.99
C THR A 35 -5.39 -12.20 28.46
N ASN A 36 -6.40 -12.30 27.62
CA ASN A 36 -7.63 -13.00 27.92
C ASN A 36 -7.36 -14.50 28.20
N ILE A 37 -6.54 -15.15 27.38
CA ILE A 37 -6.14 -16.56 27.58
C ILE A 37 -5.40 -16.70 28.90
N ALA A 38 -4.42 -15.84 29.18
CA ALA A 38 -3.67 -15.90 30.45
C ALA A 38 -4.57 -15.72 31.68
N GLN A 39 -5.57 -14.82 31.60
CA GLN A 39 -6.55 -14.60 32.67
C GLN A 39 -7.47 -15.80 32.86
N LEU A 40 -7.95 -16.43 31.78
CA LEU A 40 -8.78 -17.65 31.88
C LEU A 40 -8.02 -18.79 32.53
N ILE A 41 -6.77 -19.02 32.12
CA ILE A 41 -5.90 -20.06 32.73
C ILE A 41 -5.62 -19.71 34.17
N ASN A 42 -5.32 -18.46 34.48
CA ASN A 42 -5.10 -17.99 35.85
C ASN A 42 -6.27 -18.34 36.76
N ALA A 43 -7.49 -17.98 36.34
CA ALA A 43 -8.70 -18.23 37.13
C ALA A 43 -8.94 -19.75 37.33
N ASP A 44 -8.70 -20.58 36.31
CA ASP A 44 -8.90 -22.02 36.39
C ASP A 44 -7.84 -22.68 37.26
N VAL A 45 -6.56 -22.31 37.12
CA VAL A 45 -5.45 -22.82 37.95
C VAL A 45 -5.67 -22.42 39.42
N LEU A 46 -6.01 -21.15 39.69
CA LEU A 46 -6.28 -20.66 41.04
C LEU A 46 -7.39 -21.48 41.70
N ARG A 47 -8.54 -21.64 41.04
CA ARG A 47 -9.67 -22.39 41.53
C ARG A 47 -9.29 -23.86 41.84
N ASN A 48 -8.52 -24.48 40.96
CA ASN A 48 -8.10 -25.89 41.19
C ASN A 48 -7.11 -26.02 42.35
N VAL A 49 -6.16 -25.11 42.48
CA VAL A 49 -5.23 -25.11 43.63
C VAL A 49 -5.97 -24.88 44.92
N GLU A 50 -6.98 -24.00 44.95
CA GLU A 50 -7.85 -23.77 46.10
C GLU A 50 -8.60 -25.05 46.51
N LEU A 51 -9.10 -25.86 45.55
CA LEU A 51 -9.74 -27.16 45.86
C LEU A 51 -8.76 -28.14 46.54
N TYR A 52 -7.51 -28.21 46.07
CA TYR A 52 -6.47 -29.01 46.71
C TYR A 52 -6.14 -28.47 48.10
N ASP A 53 -6.07 -27.18 48.27
CA ASP A 53 -5.80 -26.56 49.56
C ASP A 53 -6.92 -26.84 50.58
N LEU A 54 -8.19 -26.70 50.16
CA LEU A 54 -9.34 -27.04 50.99
C LEU A 54 -9.35 -28.53 51.39
N ALA A 55 -8.94 -29.42 50.49
CA ALA A 55 -8.82 -30.86 50.78
C ALA A 55 -7.74 -31.13 51.84
N LEU A 56 -6.57 -30.44 51.74
CA LEU A 56 -5.50 -30.56 52.74
C LEU A 56 -5.92 -30.00 54.11
N GLN A 57 -6.59 -28.83 54.13
CA GLN A 57 -7.11 -28.26 55.37
C GLN A 57 -8.15 -29.18 56.02
N GLY A 58 -9.02 -29.79 55.21
CA GLY A 58 -9.99 -30.77 55.66
C GLY A 58 -9.34 -32.02 56.28
N LEU A 59 -8.27 -32.55 55.64
CA LEU A 59 -7.49 -33.65 56.15
C LEU A 59 -6.82 -33.28 57.49
N ILE A 60 -6.21 -32.14 57.60
CA ILE A 60 -5.58 -31.65 58.85
C ILE A 60 -6.62 -31.52 59.99
N ALA A 61 -7.75 -30.83 59.63
CA ALA A 61 -8.84 -30.72 60.65
C ALA A 61 -9.37 -32.04 61.11
N ALA A 62 -9.48 -33.06 60.21
CA ALA A 62 -9.91 -34.38 60.58
C ALA A 62 -8.91 -35.10 61.54
N THR A 63 -7.60 -34.89 61.42
CA THR A 63 -6.59 -35.44 62.28
C THR A 63 -6.68 -34.90 63.72
N GLN A 64 -7.18 -33.69 63.90
CA GLN A 64 -7.33 -33.07 65.24
C GLN A 64 -8.61 -33.43 65.95
N ARG A 65 -9.53 -34.17 65.31
CA ARG A 65 -10.81 -34.62 65.90
C ARG A 65 -10.65 -35.87 66.80
N LYS A 66 -10.82 -35.69 68.05
CA LYS A 66 -10.69 -36.77 69.04
C LYS A 66 -11.80 -37.85 68.92
N ASP A 67 -12.96 -37.48 68.40
CA ASP A 67 -14.08 -38.46 68.21
C ASP A 67 -13.77 -39.47 67.12
N LEU A 68 -12.93 -39.16 66.13
CA LEU A 68 -12.52 -40.06 65.06
C LEU A 68 -11.62 -41.22 65.54
N SER A 69 -11.02 -41.13 66.72
CA SER A 69 -10.28 -42.25 67.31
C SER A 69 -11.16 -43.42 67.77
N ARG A 70 -12.46 -43.14 67.95
CA ARG A 70 -13.44 -44.12 68.49
C ARG A 70 -14.29 -44.78 67.41
N VAL A 71 -14.17 -44.39 66.11
CA VAL A 71 -14.92 -44.99 65.01
C VAL A 71 -14.09 -46.01 64.26
N SER A 72 -14.77 -46.87 63.45
CA SER A 72 -14.09 -47.86 62.61
C SER A 72 -13.09 -47.21 61.63
N ALA A 73 -12.10 -47.98 61.18
CA ALA A 73 -11.09 -47.53 60.25
C ALA A 73 -11.70 -47.02 58.97
N ASP A 74 -12.75 -47.63 58.44
CA ASP A 74 -13.46 -47.23 57.20
C ASP A 74 -14.13 -45.88 57.33
N ILE A 75 -14.84 -45.65 58.46
CA ILE A 75 -15.50 -44.35 58.69
C ILE A 75 -14.45 -43.27 58.90
N ARG A 76 -13.36 -43.54 59.60
CA ARG A 76 -12.25 -42.60 59.76
C ARG A 76 -11.64 -42.21 58.43
N HIS A 77 -11.35 -43.22 57.62
CA HIS A 77 -10.80 -43.01 56.29
C HIS A 77 -11.76 -42.16 55.40
N LEU A 78 -13.04 -42.49 55.40
CA LEU A 78 -14.05 -41.70 54.62
C LEU A 78 -14.06 -40.22 55.05
N VAL A 79 -14.14 -39.98 56.39
CA VAL A 79 -14.18 -38.59 56.91
C VAL A 79 -12.86 -37.84 56.64
N GLN A 80 -11.71 -38.49 56.67
CA GLN A 80 -10.41 -37.89 56.42
C GLN A 80 -10.26 -37.41 54.93
N PHE A 81 -10.81 -38.21 54.02
CA PHE A 81 -10.60 -37.98 52.58
C PHE A 81 -11.85 -37.54 51.84
N GLU A 82 -12.98 -37.27 52.48
CA GLU A 82 -14.24 -36.87 51.88
C GLU A 82 -14.06 -35.65 50.92
N ARG A 83 -13.39 -34.59 51.39
CA ARG A 83 -13.16 -33.37 50.61
C ARG A 83 -12.18 -33.55 49.46
N SER A 84 -11.36 -34.59 49.50
CA SER A 84 -10.39 -34.85 48.42
C SER A 84 -11.05 -35.41 47.16
N ALA A 85 -12.32 -35.87 47.26
CA ALA A 85 -13.03 -36.43 46.09
C ALA A 85 -13.33 -35.39 45.01
N ALA A 86 -13.46 -34.12 45.36
CA ALA A 86 -13.81 -33.02 44.44
C ALA A 86 -12.63 -32.51 43.61
N ALA A 87 -11.38 -32.84 43.94
CA ALA A 87 -10.21 -32.33 43.23
C ALA A 87 -10.03 -33.05 41.88
N PRO A 88 -10.00 -32.34 40.73
CA PRO A 88 -9.82 -32.93 39.42
C PRO A 88 -8.39 -33.46 39.26
N PHE A 89 -8.21 -34.52 38.47
CA PHE A 89 -6.88 -35.12 38.18
C PHE A 89 -6.07 -35.48 39.43
N LYS A 90 -6.76 -35.67 40.57
CA LYS A 90 -6.08 -36.02 41.81
C LYS A 90 -5.24 -37.27 41.64
N GLY A 91 -4.07 -37.23 42.23
CA GLY A 91 -3.27 -38.40 42.51
C GLY A 91 -3.58 -38.93 43.90
N GLU A 92 -2.55 -39.17 44.67
CA GLU A 92 -2.67 -39.61 46.06
C GLU A 92 -2.84 -38.39 46.97
N VAL A 93 -3.69 -38.51 47.99
CA VAL A 93 -3.71 -37.58 49.13
C VAL A 93 -3.19 -38.34 50.32
N LEU A 94 -2.12 -37.86 50.94
CA LEU A 94 -1.35 -38.54 51.95
C LEU A 94 -1.25 -37.73 53.22
N LEU A 95 -1.17 -38.41 54.34
CA LEU A 95 -0.75 -37.84 55.62
C LEU A 95 0.58 -38.45 56.01
N LEU A 96 1.58 -37.64 56.28
CA LEU A 96 2.91 -38.04 56.72
C LEU A 96 3.08 -37.68 58.19
N ASP A 97 3.74 -38.55 58.94
CA ASP A 97 4.15 -38.26 60.31
C ASP A 97 5.38 -37.32 60.37
N ALA A 98 5.84 -36.99 61.62
CA ALA A 98 7.01 -36.10 61.81
C ALA A 98 8.34 -36.71 61.29
N LYS A 99 8.39 -37.98 60.98
CA LYS A 99 9.54 -38.70 60.41
C LYS A 99 9.43 -38.91 58.91
N GLY A 100 8.33 -38.47 58.28
CA GLY A 100 8.05 -38.60 56.84
C GLY A 100 7.43 -39.98 56.48
N ALA A 101 7.06 -40.80 57.40
CA ALA A 101 6.36 -42.08 57.14
C ALA A 101 4.89 -41.80 56.75
N VAL A 102 4.35 -42.51 55.74
CA VAL A 102 2.95 -42.42 55.33
C VAL A 102 2.07 -43.08 56.32
N ILE A 103 1.18 -42.36 57.03
CA ILE A 103 0.27 -42.87 58.08
C ILE A 103 -1.18 -42.94 57.60
N ALA A 104 -1.55 -42.19 56.51
CA ALA A 104 -2.85 -42.35 55.87
C ALA A 104 -2.70 -42.08 54.36
N ASP A 105 -3.51 -42.75 53.53
CA ASP A 105 -3.50 -42.68 52.07
C ASP A 105 -4.94 -42.77 51.57
N SER A 106 -5.34 -41.79 50.70
CA SER A 106 -6.69 -41.69 50.15
C SER A 106 -7.09 -42.86 49.24
N SER A 107 -6.13 -43.64 48.77
CA SER A 107 -6.34 -44.72 47.79
C SER A 107 -6.55 -46.09 48.51
N THR A 108 -6.16 -46.22 49.80
CA THR A 108 -6.21 -47.50 50.55
C THR A 108 -6.37 -47.27 52.02
N LEU A 109 -7.11 -48.20 52.67
CA LEU A 109 -7.27 -48.23 54.15
C LEU A 109 -5.98 -48.58 54.89
N LYS A 110 -5.10 -49.33 54.24
CA LYS A 110 -3.79 -49.70 54.78
C LYS A 110 -2.70 -49.16 53.89
N PRO A 111 -2.12 -47.98 54.21
CA PRO A 111 -1.08 -47.43 53.41
C PRO A 111 0.15 -48.34 53.29
N THR A 112 0.70 -48.45 52.10
CA THR A 112 1.98 -49.16 51.90
C THR A 112 3.06 -48.42 52.66
N PRO A 113 3.93 -49.06 53.41
CA PRO A 113 5.02 -48.43 54.14
C PRO A 113 5.97 -47.74 53.19
N ARG A 114 5.94 -46.40 53.21
CA ARG A 114 6.81 -45.50 52.38
C ARG A 114 7.28 -44.40 53.32
N ASN A 115 8.54 -43.97 53.15
CA ASN A 115 9.07 -42.76 53.76
C ASN A 115 9.37 -41.74 52.70
N LEU A 116 8.86 -40.53 52.88
CA LEU A 116 8.94 -39.43 51.96
C LEU A 116 9.63 -38.19 52.58
N ALA A 117 10.49 -38.41 53.57
CA ALA A 117 11.22 -37.38 54.29
C ALA A 117 12.26 -36.65 53.44
N ASP A 118 12.68 -37.24 52.31
CA ASP A 118 13.60 -36.72 51.32
C ASP A 118 12.96 -35.76 50.32
N ARG A 119 11.63 -35.70 50.30
CA ARG A 119 10.87 -34.89 49.35
C ARG A 119 10.92 -33.40 49.74
N ASP A 120 11.01 -32.52 48.70
CA ASP A 120 11.05 -31.08 48.85
C ASP A 120 9.87 -30.52 49.67
N TYR A 121 8.68 -31.02 49.45
CA TYR A 121 7.45 -30.65 50.17
C TYR A 121 7.48 -31.06 51.67
N PHE A 122 8.20 -32.10 52.05
CA PHE A 122 8.39 -32.44 53.45
C PHE A 122 9.46 -31.58 54.11
N ILE A 123 10.58 -31.42 53.41
CA ILE A 123 11.73 -30.62 53.88
C ILE A 123 11.32 -29.16 54.09
N ALA A 124 10.51 -28.59 53.21
CA ALA A 124 10.04 -27.21 53.29
C ALA A 124 9.27 -26.96 54.61
N HIS A 125 8.38 -27.87 55.02
CA HIS A 125 7.60 -27.71 56.25
C HIS A 125 8.36 -28.07 57.54
N LYS A 126 9.30 -29.00 57.44
CA LYS A 126 10.10 -29.44 58.60
C LYS A 126 11.14 -28.39 58.99
N ASN A 127 11.90 -27.87 58.02
CA ASN A 127 13.06 -27.02 58.27
C ASN A 127 12.74 -25.52 58.28
N ALA A 128 11.85 -25.04 57.41
CA ALA A 128 11.57 -23.63 57.24
C ALA A 128 10.37 -23.11 58.05
N GLY A 129 9.64 -24.00 58.78
CA GLY A 129 8.47 -23.60 59.56
C GLY A 129 7.32 -23.05 58.73
N GLN A 130 7.34 -23.27 57.41
CA GLN A 130 6.34 -22.75 56.49
C GLN A 130 4.98 -23.37 56.77
N THR A 131 4.00 -22.56 57.09
CA THR A 131 2.63 -22.96 57.41
C THR A 131 1.70 -22.87 56.22
N ASP A 132 2.06 -22.03 55.24
CA ASP A 132 1.28 -21.78 54.03
C ASP A 132 1.39 -22.96 53.05
N LEU A 133 0.51 -22.92 52.04
CA LEU A 133 0.51 -23.91 50.97
C LEU A 133 1.86 -23.91 50.24
N PHE A 134 2.51 -25.05 50.18
CA PHE A 134 3.75 -25.26 49.43
C PHE A 134 3.44 -26.06 48.15
N ILE A 135 4.02 -25.64 47.01
CA ILE A 135 3.93 -26.31 45.71
C ILE A 135 5.31 -26.89 45.37
N SER A 136 5.38 -28.18 45.17
CA SER A 136 6.63 -28.90 44.89
C SER A 136 7.16 -28.65 43.51
N ARG A 137 8.42 -29.03 43.27
CA ARG A 137 8.92 -29.28 41.91
C ARG A 137 8.17 -30.46 41.29
N PRO A 138 8.10 -30.53 39.95
CA PRO A 138 7.59 -31.70 39.24
C PRO A 138 8.44 -32.94 39.58
N PHE A 139 7.77 -34.07 39.75
CA PHE A 139 8.44 -35.36 39.97
C PHE A 139 7.73 -36.47 39.21
N ARG A 140 8.46 -37.51 38.87
CA ARG A 140 7.92 -38.70 38.19
C ARG A 140 7.51 -39.77 39.19
N VAL A 141 6.37 -40.38 38.93
CA VAL A 141 5.87 -41.54 39.68
C VAL A 141 5.57 -42.64 38.67
N GLU A 142 6.01 -43.87 38.96
CA GLU A 142 5.62 -45.04 38.18
C GLU A 142 4.18 -45.42 38.52
N CYS A 143 3.35 -45.47 37.48
CA CYS A 143 1.96 -45.87 37.57
C CYS A 143 1.66 -46.82 36.40
N ASN A 144 1.37 -48.11 36.70
CA ASN A 144 1.06 -49.12 35.68
C ASN A 144 2.07 -49.21 34.53
N CYS A 145 3.38 -49.19 34.84
CA CYS A 145 4.49 -49.19 33.89
C CYS A 145 4.67 -47.88 33.06
N GLU A 146 3.93 -46.82 33.36
CA GLU A 146 4.13 -45.49 32.77
C GLU A 146 4.67 -44.49 33.80
N GLN A 147 5.64 -43.69 33.42
CA GLN A 147 6.13 -42.59 34.24
C GLN A 147 5.21 -41.40 34.07
N VAL A 148 4.50 -41.03 35.11
CA VAL A 148 3.56 -39.91 35.12
C VAL A 148 4.14 -38.73 35.90
N TRP A 149 4.18 -37.56 35.25
CA TRP A 149 4.57 -36.33 35.91
C TRP A 149 3.50 -35.86 36.91
N ARG A 150 3.92 -35.53 38.14
CA ARG A 150 3.07 -34.98 39.21
C ARG A 150 3.72 -33.77 39.84
N ILE A 151 2.89 -32.90 40.44
CA ILE A 151 3.27 -31.90 41.44
C ILE A 151 2.55 -32.20 42.73
N ALA A 152 3.12 -31.81 43.86
CA ALA A 152 2.49 -31.94 45.16
C ALA A 152 2.15 -30.56 45.73
N PHE A 153 0.96 -30.49 46.30
CA PHE A 153 0.51 -29.43 47.20
C PHE A 153 0.65 -29.93 48.60
N SER A 154 1.18 -29.15 49.53
CA SER A 154 1.39 -29.63 50.89
C SER A 154 1.19 -28.54 51.94
N ARG A 155 0.77 -28.95 53.11
CA ARG A 155 0.64 -28.13 54.33
C ARG A 155 1.26 -28.77 55.51
N ARG A 156 1.82 -27.95 56.40
CA ARG A 156 2.33 -28.40 57.70
C ARG A 156 1.17 -28.86 58.58
N VAL A 157 1.36 -30.01 59.23
CA VAL A 157 0.51 -30.47 60.34
C VAL A 157 1.19 -30.07 61.63
N THR A 158 0.46 -29.38 62.51
CA THR A 158 0.94 -28.92 63.78
C THR A 158 0.25 -29.75 64.90
N GLY A 159 1.02 -30.16 65.86
CA GLY A 159 0.50 -30.82 67.08
C GLY A 159 -0.15 -29.81 68.02
N ALA A 160 -0.66 -30.31 69.15
CA ALA A 160 -1.43 -29.54 70.11
C ALA A 160 -0.63 -28.36 70.73
N ASN A 161 0.69 -28.48 70.81
CA ASN A 161 1.58 -27.46 71.37
C ASN A 161 2.30 -26.62 70.27
N GLY A 162 1.88 -26.72 69.03
CA GLY A 162 2.50 -26.02 67.93
C GLY A 162 3.72 -26.72 67.31
N GLU A 163 4.12 -27.86 67.82
CA GLU A 163 5.26 -28.63 67.29
C GLU A 163 4.94 -29.22 65.91
N PHE A 164 5.99 -29.57 65.16
CA PHE A 164 5.87 -30.21 63.85
C PHE A 164 5.38 -31.67 64.06
N ALA A 165 4.15 -31.97 63.65
CA ALA A 165 3.53 -33.28 63.74
C ALA A 165 3.57 -34.06 62.40
N GLY A 166 3.82 -33.41 61.29
CA GLY A 166 3.89 -34.01 59.95
C GLY A 166 3.50 -33.11 58.83
N VAL A 167 3.16 -33.73 57.69
CA VAL A 167 2.77 -32.98 56.45
C VAL A 167 1.56 -33.66 55.83
N ALA A 168 0.55 -32.87 55.49
CA ALA A 168 -0.53 -33.28 54.59
C ALA A 168 -0.12 -32.96 53.17
N VAL A 169 -0.23 -33.93 52.24
CA VAL A 169 0.22 -33.83 50.86
C VAL A 169 -0.91 -34.27 49.93
N ALA A 170 -1.16 -33.50 48.88
CA ALA A 170 -2.05 -33.88 47.79
C ALA A 170 -1.30 -33.78 46.48
N THR A 171 -1.31 -34.82 45.67
CA THR A 171 -0.62 -34.82 44.37
C THR A 171 -1.59 -34.60 43.21
N MET A 172 -1.16 -33.84 42.21
CA MET A 172 -1.88 -33.59 40.96
C MET A 172 -1.08 -34.15 39.78
N ARG A 173 -1.75 -34.85 38.86
CA ARG A 173 -1.15 -35.26 37.57
C ARG A 173 -1.05 -34.07 36.64
N LEU A 174 0.11 -33.85 36.02
CA LEU A 174 0.31 -32.74 35.08
C LEU A 174 -0.50 -32.90 33.79
N ALA A 175 -1.06 -34.06 33.50
CA ALA A 175 -2.03 -34.29 32.43
C ALA A 175 -3.27 -33.35 32.53
N TYR A 176 -3.55 -32.79 33.70
CA TYR A 176 -4.53 -31.70 33.86
C TYR A 176 -4.20 -30.50 32.99
N PHE A 177 -2.95 -30.04 33.02
CA PHE A 177 -2.53 -28.89 32.23
C PHE A 177 -2.53 -29.18 30.72
N ASP A 178 -2.20 -30.43 30.33
CA ASP A 178 -2.31 -30.90 28.97
C ASP A 178 -3.75 -30.79 28.45
N GLN A 179 -4.73 -31.18 29.30
CA GLN A 179 -6.13 -31.10 28.93
C GLN A 179 -6.63 -29.65 28.91
N LEU A 180 -6.26 -28.85 29.89
CA LEU A 180 -6.60 -27.42 29.96
C LEU A 180 -6.07 -26.66 28.75
N PHE A 181 -4.84 -26.91 28.36
CA PHE A 181 -4.18 -26.17 27.29
C PHE A 181 -4.55 -26.68 25.88
N LYS A 182 -4.90 -27.97 25.71
CA LYS A 182 -5.33 -28.52 24.40
C LYS A 182 -6.56 -27.85 23.82
N GLY A 183 -7.44 -27.30 24.65
CA GLY A 183 -8.61 -26.55 24.25
C GLY A 183 -8.30 -25.15 23.67
N LEU A 184 -7.05 -24.69 23.80
CA LEU A 184 -6.63 -23.35 23.41
C LEU A 184 -6.03 -23.35 22.00
N THR A 185 -6.63 -22.59 21.10
CA THR A 185 -6.09 -22.39 19.74
C THR A 185 -5.07 -21.25 19.75
N ILE A 186 -3.80 -21.56 20.01
CA ILE A 186 -2.73 -20.56 20.18
C ILE A 186 -1.72 -20.50 19.01
N GLY A 187 -1.90 -21.32 17.96
CA GLY A 187 -0.96 -21.44 16.83
C GLY A 187 0.07 -22.55 17.00
N HIS A 188 0.71 -22.96 15.90
CA HIS A 188 1.55 -24.17 15.86
C HIS A 188 2.92 -24.01 16.54
N SER A 189 3.46 -22.81 16.54
CA SER A 189 4.77 -22.49 17.11
C SER A 189 4.68 -21.71 18.43
N SER A 190 3.48 -21.63 18.99
CA SER A 190 3.16 -20.93 20.24
C SER A 190 3.04 -21.90 21.40
N SER A 191 3.17 -21.44 22.63
CA SER A 191 3.06 -22.31 23.82
C SER A 191 2.43 -21.59 25.00
N VAL A 192 1.75 -22.37 25.85
CA VAL A 192 1.36 -21.98 27.20
C VAL A 192 2.27 -22.69 28.19
N ASN A 193 2.74 -21.95 29.17
CA ASN A 193 3.68 -22.44 30.16
C ASN A 193 3.19 -22.06 31.56
N LEU A 194 3.38 -22.94 32.50
CA LEU A 194 3.21 -22.67 33.92
C LEU A 194 4.57 -22.80 34.60
N LEU A 195 5.01 -21.75 35.26
CA LEU A 195 6.24 -21.72 36.02
C LEU A 195 5.94 -21.47 37.50
N ASN A 196 6.84 -21.90 38.38
CA ASN A 196 6.82 -21.38 39.73
C ASN A 196 7.65 -20.09 39.84
N ASN A 197 7.55 -19.42 40.98
CA ASN A 197 8.31 -18.18 41.25
C ASN A 197 9.84 -18.38 41.40
N ARG A 198 10.32 -19.62 41.37
CA ARG A 198 11.74 -19.99 41.36
C ARG A 198 12.26 -20.26 39.93
N GLY A 199 11.41 -20.13 38.89
CA GLY A 199 11.79 -20.35 37.50
C GLY A 199 11.71 -21.79 37.03
N ILE A 200 11.15 -22.70 37.81
CA ILE A 200 10.99 -24.11 37.42
C ILE A 200 9.75 -24.23 36.50
N LEU A 201 9.90 -24.84 35.35
CA LEU A 201 8.80 -25.12 34.43
C LEU A 201 7.98 -26.32 34.92
N LEU A 202 6.73 -26.07 35.30
CA LEU A 202 5.81 -27.08 35.83
C LEU A 202 5.02 -27.77 34.71
N ALA A 203 4.55 -27.00 33.72
CA ALA A 203 3.77 -27.50 32.58
C ALA A 203 4.03 -26.66 31.32
N GLN A 204 3.95 -27.30 30.15
CA GLN A 204 4.07 -26.66 28.85
C GLN A 204 3.23 -27.39 27.81
N GLN A 205 2.48 -26.65 27.01
CA GLN A 205 1.70 -27.19 25.88
C GLN A 205 1.76 -26.21 24.69
N PRO A 206 2.05 -26.72 23.48
CA PRO A 206 2.63 -28.03 23.20
C PRO A 206 4.03 -28.17 23.82
N LEU A 207 4.43 -29.39 24.11
CA LEU A 207 5.81 -29.65 24.50
C LEU A 207 6.74 -29.36 23.32
N LEU A 208 7.54 -28.32 23.45
CA LEU A 208 8.49 -27.91 22.38
C LEU A 208 9.69 -28.86 22.31
N GLU A 209 10.09 -29.45 23.44
CA GLU A 209 11.13 -30.45 23.56
C GLU A 209 10.69 -31.50 24.62
N ARG A 210 11.17 -32.76 24.48
CA ARG A 210 10.72 -33.88 25.33
C ARG A 210 11.03 -33.75 26.82
N ASP A 211 12.08 -33.03 27.20
CA ASP A 211 12.54 -32.93 28.59
C ASP A 211 12.50 -31.48 29.13
N MET A 212 11.43 -30.75 28.83
CA MET A 212 11.26 -29.34 29.30
C MET A 212 10.69 -29.28 30.73
N ILE A 213 9.89 -30.27 31.16
CA ILE A 213 9.31 -30.28 32.52
C ILE A 213 10.44 -30.40 33.55
N ASP A 214 10.35 -29.64 34.65
CA ASP A 214 11.35 -29.51 35.72
C ASP A 214 12.62 -28.72 35.33
N LYS A 215 12.66 -28.12 34.09
CA LYS A 215 13.80 -27.29 33.68
C LYS A 215 13.84 -25.98 34.47
N ASP A 216 15.03 -25.60 34.91
CA ASP A 216 15.27 -24.35 35.61
C ASP A 216 15.52 -23.23 34.60
N LEU A 217 14.67 -22.22 34.64
CA LEU A 217 14.74 -21.00 33.78
C LEU A 217 15.05 -19.75 34.60
N SER A 218 15.42 -19.89 35.87
CA SER A 218 15.63 -18.76 36.80
C SER A 218 16.66 -17.74 36.30
N ASP A 219 17.71 -18.21 35.61
CA ASP A 219 18.78 -17.35 35.09
C ASP A 219 18.42 -16.65 33.76
N ARG A 220 17.30 -17.04 33.14
CA ARG A 220 16.92 -16.47 31.86
C ARG A 220 16.43 -15.04 32.01
N PRO A 221 16.89 -14.11 31.13
CA PRO A 221 16.49 -12.69 31.20
C PRO A 221 14.97 -12.47 31.13
N ASN A 222 14.28 -13.28 30.32
CA ASN A 222 12.83 -13.20 30.18
C ASN A 222 12.10 -13.55 31.47
N PHE A 223 12.57 -14.57 32.22
CA PHE A 223 11.99 -14.97 33.52
C PHE A 223 12.25 -13.86 34.56
N LYS A 224 13.47 -13.37 34.68
CA LYS A 224 13.81 -12.27 35.60
C LYS A 224 12.95 -11.02 35.36
N ARG A 225 12.63 -10.73 34.08
CA ARG A 225 11.71 -9.65 33.73
C ARG A 225 10.27 -9.95 34.19
N MET A 226 9.76 -11.16 33.94
CA MET A 226 8.41 -11.56 34.36
C MET A 226 8.26 -11.47 35.88
N LEU A 227 9.27 -11.91 36.61
CA LEU A 227 9.26 -11.88 38.09
C LEU A 227 9.25 -10.45 38.63
N ARG A 228 10.00 -9.54 38.01
CA ARG A 228 10.04 -8.13 38.42
C ARG A 228 8.73 -7.39 38.10
N ASP A 229 8.20 -7.61 36.88
CA ASP A 229 7.06 -6.86 36.33
C ASP A 229 5.70 -7.41 36.81
N GLY A 230 5.65 -8.67 37.33
CA GLY A 230 4.46 -9.35 37.90
C GLY A 230 3.43 -9.75 36.87
N SER A 231 3.03 -8.86 35.96
CA SER A 231 2.11 -9.12 34.84
C SER A 231 2.42 -8.18 33.69
N GLY A 232 2.05 -8.60 32.46
CA GLY A 232 2.24 -7.77 31.30
C GLY A 232 2.54 -8.53 30.02
N SER A 233 2.96 -7.77 28.99
CA SER A 233 3.36 -8.35 27.70
C SER A 233 4.62 -7.69 27.16
N PHE A 234 5.51 -8.49 26.58
CA PHE A 234 6.71 -8.00 25.89
C PHE A 234 7.13 -8.94 24.76
N ARG A 235 7.88 -8.41 23.79
CA ARG A 235 8.54 -9.22 22.76
C ARG A 235 9.98 -9.49 23.14
N ALA A 236 10.41 -10.73 22.96
CA ALA A 236 11.79 -11.15 23.20
C ALA A 236 12.10 -12.43 22.40
N ILE A 237 13.39 -12.67 22.21
CA ILE A 237 13.89 -13.92 21.62
C ILE A 237 13.72 -15.03 22.67
N SER A 238 13.17 -16.15 22.23
CA SER A 238 13.02 -17.35 23.08
C SER A 238 14.38 -17.99 23.32
N ALA A 239 14.74 -18.16 24.56
CA ALA A 239 15.98 -18.85 24.94
C ALA A 239 15.95 -20.37 24.63
N ILE A 240 14.81 -20.91 24.19
CA ILE A 240 14.60 -22.32 23.86
C ILE A 240 14.65 -22.54 22.35
N THR A 241 13.96 -21.66 21.57
CA THR A 241 13.77 -21.87 20.13
C THR A 241 14.52 -20.84 19.26
N ASP A 242 15.21 -19.90 19.88
CA ASP A 242 15.94 -18.78 19.25
C ASP A 242 15.09 -17.94 18.25
N LYS A 243 13.76 -17.95 18.47
CA LYS A 243 12.79 -17.18 17.66
C LYS A 243 12.15 -16.08 18.47
N GLU A 244 11.79 -14.98 17.82
CA GLU A 244 11.05 -13.88 18.46
C GLU A 244 9.64 -14.34 18.83
N ARG A 245 9.24 -14.06 20.07
CA ARG A 245 7.92 -14.37 20.63
C ARG A 245 7.32 -13.17 21.35
N LEU A 246 6.00 -13.10 21.33
CA LEU A 246 5.22 -12.25 22.20
C LEU A 246 4.91 -13.03 23.47
N TYR A 247 5.49 -12.63 24.59
CA TYR A 247 5.23 -13.17 25.92
C TYR A 247 4.15 -12.34 26.61
N THR A 248 3.08 -13.00 27.05
CA THR A 248 2.08 -12.42 27.94
C THR A 248 2.05 -13.26 29.19
N PHE A 249 2.15 -12.65 30.37
CA PHE A 249 2.31 -13.35 31.64
C PHE A 249 1.51 -12.68 32.75
N THR A 250 1.12 -13.49 33.75
CA THR A 250 0.41 -13.05 34.95
C THR A 250 0.69 -14.00 36.11
N ASN A 251 0.80 -13.42 37.30
CA ASN A 251 0.84 -14.22 38.52
C ASN A 251 -0.52 -14.88 38.80
N VAL A 252 -0.52 -16.06 39.39
CA VAL A 252 -1.73 -16.79 39.76
C VAL A 252 -2.17 -16.40 41.18
N GLY A 253 -2.98 -15.35 41.28
CA GLY A 253 -3.36 -14.82 42.60
C GLY A 253 -2.14 -14.55 43.47
N GLU A 254 -2.18 -14.98 44.74
CA GLU A 254 -1.06 -14.90 45.66
C GLU A 254 -0.19 -16.19 45.65
N LEU A 255 -0.47 -17.12 44.73
CA LEU A 255 0.29 -18.37 44.64
C LEU A 255 1.67 -18.11 43.99
N PRO A 256 2.67 -18.96 44.36
CA PRO A 256 4.01 -18.85 43.77
C PRO A 256 4.05 -19.42 42.32
N LEU A 257 3.08 -19.06 41.50
CA LEU A 257 2.89 -19.53 40.13
C LEU A 257 2.76 -18.38 39.13
N ILE A 258 3.30 -18.56 37.94
CA ILE A 258 3.24 -17.63 36.85
C ILE A 258 2.72 -18.37 35.60
N VAL A 259 1.62 -17.91 35.05
CA VAL A 259 1.12 -18.33 33.71
C VAL A 259 1.78 -17.49 32.65
N VAL A 260 2.31 -18.13 31.62
CA VAL A 260 2.97 -17.48 30.49
C VAL A 260 2.40 -18.00 29.18
N VAL A 261 1.80 -17.13 28.37
CA VAL A 261 1.39 -17.41 26.99
C VAL A 261 2.44 -16.83 26.08
N ALA A 262 3.12 -17.67 25.29
CA ALA A 262 4.18 -17.29 24.38
C ALA A 262 3.76 -17.53 22.93
N LEU A 263 3.34 -16.47 22.21
CA LEU A 263 3.01 -16.57 20.80
C LEU A 263 4.24 -16.37 19.92
N SER A 264 4.38 -17.18 18.89
CA SER A 264 5.37 -16.95 17.84
C SER A 264 5.02 -15.69 17.04
N SER A 265 6.00 -14.84 16.77
CA SER A 265 5.82 -13.68 15.87
C SER A 265 5.33 -14.11 14.49
N ASP A 266 5.72 -15.29 14.02
CA ASP A 266 5.24 -15.84 12.76
C ASP A 266 3.73 -16.15 12.78
N ASP A 267 3.23 -16.75 13.87
CA ASP A 267 1.80 -17.04 14.03
C ASP A 267 0.98 -15.74 14.14
N VAL A 268 1.48 -14.76 14.87
CA VAL A 268 0.83 -13.45 15.04
C VAL A 268 0.68 -12.72 13.69
N PHE A 269 1.73 -12.72 12.88
CA PHE A 269 1.76 -11.95 11.64
C PHE A 269 1.43 -12.76 10.38
N ALA A 270 1.22 -14.09 10.45
CA ALA A 270 0.91 -14.90 9.27
C ALA A 270 -0.35 -14.44 8.51
N PRO A 271 -1.47 -14.08 9.16
CA PRO A 271 -2.65 -13.57 8.46
C PRO A 271 -2.36 -12.22 7.78
N TRP A 272 -1.66 -11.32 8.50
CA TRP A 272 -1.26 -10.02 7.95
C TRP A 272 -0.30 -10.16 6.76
N LYS A 273 0.73 -11.04 6.84
CA LYS A 273 1.67 -11.28 5.75
C LYS A 273 0.95 -11.72 4.46
N ARG A 274 -0.03 -12.64 4.59
CA ARG A 274 -0.84 -13.11 3.44
C ARG A 274 -1.68 -11.97 2.84
N ALA A 275 -2.38 -11.22 3.67
CA ALA A 275 -3.18 -10.07 3.24
C ALA A 275 -2.30 -9.00 2.59
N ALA A 276 -1.14 -8.69 3.19
CA ALA A 276 -0.19 -7.71 2.66
C ALA A 276 0.38 -8.11 1.29
N MET A 277 0.71 -9.39 1.09
CA MET A 277 1.16 -9.89 -0.23
C MET A 277 0.08 -9.72 -1.30
N LEU A 278 -1.16 -10.12 -0.99
CA LEU A 278 -2.28 -10.01 -1.93
C LEU A 278 -2.59 -8.55 -2.25
N THR A 279 -2.69 -7.70 -1.24
CA THR A 279 -2.98 -6.27 -1.40
C THR A 279 -1.87 -5.56 -2.18
N SER A 280 -0.60 -5.83 -1.85
CA SER A 280 0.55 -5.25 -2.55
C SER A 280 0.62 -5.73 -4.01
N GLY A 281 0.35 -7.02 -4.26
CA GLY A 281 0.31 -7.58 -5.62
C GLY A 281 -0.81 -6.94 -6.45
N ALA A 282 -2.04 -6.88 -5.92
CA ALA A 282 -3.17 -6.24 -6.59
C ALA A 282 -2.92 -4.75 -6.87
N THR A 283 -2.35 -4.02 -5.90
CA THR A 283 -1.96 -2.62 -6.06
C THR A 283 -0.90 -2.45 -7.14
N GLY A 284 0.11 -3.32 -7.18
CA GLY A 284 1.14 -3.32 -8.21
C GLY A 284 0.56 -3.50 -9.62
N ILE A 285 -0.33 -4.48 -9.80
CA ILE A 285 -1.03 -4.72 -11.07
C ILE A 285 -1.86 -3.49 -11.47
N LEU A 286 -2.62 -2.92 -10.54
CA LEU A 286 -3.42 -1.72 -10.79
C LEU A 286 -2.55 -0.53 -11.22
N CYS A 287 -1.45 -0.27 -10.52
CA CYS A 287 -0.52 0.82 -10.85
C CYS A 287 0.12 0.62 -12.23
N LEU A 288 0.56 -0.60 -12.56
CA LEU A 288 1.10 -0.92 -13.88
C LEU A 288 0.04 -0.75 -14.98
N GLY A 289 -1.20 -1.19 -14.72
CA GLY A 289 -2.32 -1.00 -15.64
C GLY A 289 -2.63 0.49 -15.90
N LEU A 290 -2.64 1.32 -14.88
CA LEU A 290 -2.85 2.77 -15.00
C LEU A 290 -1.72 3.44 -15.80
N LEU A 291 -0.46 3.07 -15.56
CA LEU A 291 0.68 3.59 -16.31
C LEU A 291 0.63 3.15 -17.77
N TRP A 292 0.31 1.88 -18.04
CA TRP A 292 0.16 1.34 -19.39
C TRP A 292 -0.98 2.02 -20.15
N LEU A 293 -2.16 2.17 -19.52
CA LEU A 293 -3.32 2.86 -20.11
C LEU A 293 -2.99 4.31 -20.44
N THR A 294 -2.32 5.02 -19.52
CA THR A 294 -1.88 6.41 -19.74
C THR A 294 -0.90 6.50 -20.90
N TRP A 295 0.04 5.58 -21.02
CA TRP A 295 0.99 5.50 -22.12
C TRP A 295 0.28 5.22 -23.45
N MET A 296 -0.63 4.25 -23.48
CA MET A 296 -1.42 3.91 -24.67
C MET A 296 -2.27 5.07 -25.16
N LEU A 297 -2.99 5.75 -24.25
CA LEU A 297 -3.82 6.90 -24.57
C LEU A 297 -2.99 8.05 -25.14
N ARG A 298 -1.84 8.35 -24.55
CA ARG A 298 -0.92 9.37 -25.09
C ARG A 298 -0.37 9.02 -26.45
N ARG A 299 -0.05 7.74 -26.68
CA ARG A 299 0.41 7.27 -28.00
C ARG A 299 -0.67 7.49 -29.06
N GLU A 300 -1.92 7.17 -28.73
CA GLU A 300 -3.05 7.35 -29.65
C GLU A 300 -3.34 8.83 -29.93
N LEU A 301 -3.37 9.67 -28.90
CA LEU A 301 -3.55 11.10 -29.06
C LEU A 301 -2.46 11.74 -29.95
N ARG A 302 -1.19 11.33 -29.77
CA ARG A 302 -0.10 11.80 -30.62
C ARG A 302 -0.24 11.35 -32.08
N ARG A 303 -0.77 10.15 -32.32
CA ARG A 303 -1.03 9.65 -33.67
C ARG A 303 -2.13 10.46 -34.34
N ARG A 304 -3.24 10.71 -33.66
CA ARG A 304 -4.34 11.54 -34.16
C ARG A 304 -3.89 12.96 -34.48
N TYR A 305 -3.16 13.59 -33.58
CA TYR A 305 -2.63 14.95 -33.81
C TYR A 305 -1.72 15.03 -35.04
N ARG A 306 -0.86 14.03 -35.26
CA ARG A 306 -0.01 13.96 -36.46
C ARG A 306 -0.81 13.78 -37.73
N ALA A 307 -1.81 12.89 -37.72
CA ALA A 307 -2.69 12.69 -38.88
C ALA A 307 -3.49 13.95 -39.23
N GLU A 308 -4.02 14.65 -38.23
CA GLU A 308 -4.75 15.88 -38.38
C GLU A 308 -3.86 17.00 -38.98
N LYS A 309 -2.61 17.11 -38.50
CA LYS A 309 -1.64 18.05 -39.03
C LYS A 309 -1.31 17.80 -40.52
N VAL A 310 -1.09 16.54 -40.88
CA VAL A 310 -0.84 16.15 -42.29
C VAL A 310 -2.04 16.47 -43.19
N LEU A 311 -3.25 16.14 -42.72
CA LEU A 311 -4.48 16.49 -43.46
C LEU A 311 -4.64 17.98 -43.61
N SER A 312 -4.32 18.78 -42.59
CA SER A 312 -4.35 20.24 -42.66
C SER A 312 -3.32 20.80 -43.65
N GLU A 313 -2.10 20.22 -43.70
CA GLU A 313 -1.06 20.62 -44.66
C GLU A 313 -1.45 20.25 -46.11
N LEU A 314 -2.03 19.08 -46.32
CA LEU A 314 -2.56 18.66 -47.65
C LEU A 314 -3.70 19.57 -48.15
N ALA A 315 -4.52 20.09 -47.25
CA ALA A 315 -5.62 21.01 -47.56
C ALA A 315 -5.18 22.49 -47.66
N ALA A 316 -3.86 22.79 -47.66
CA ALA A 316 -3.34 24.15 -47.62
C ALA A 316 -2.99 24.73 -48.98
N THR A 317 -3.07 23.96 -50.07
CA THR A 317 -2.79 24.37 -51.46
C THR A 317 -4.06 24.46 -52.29
N ASP A 318 -4.05 25.36 -53.31
CA ASP A 318 -5.10 25.40 -54.33
C ASP A 318 -4.82 24.30 -55.38
N ALA A 319 -5.83 23.43 -55.63
CA ALA A 319 -5.67 22.29 -56.52
C ALA A 319 -5.41 22.63 -57.98
N LEU A 320 -5.83 23.80 -58.46
CA LEU A 320 -5.65 24.24 -59.84
C LEU A 320 -4.26 24.83 -60.05
N THR A 321 -3.85 25.71 -59.16
CA THR A 321 -2.68 26.56 -59.36
C THR A 321 -1.43 26.09 -58.60
N GLY A 322 -1.56 25.20 -57.61
CA GLY A 322 -0.47 24.75 -56.77
C GLY A 322 0.03 25.77 -55.73
N LEU A 323 -0.46 27.02 -55.78
CA LEU A 323 -0.16 28.05 -54.79
C LEU A 323 -0.88 27.77 -53.48
N ALA A 324 -0.58 28.51 -52.44
CA ALA A 324 -1.36 28.46 -51.21
C ALA A 324 -2.84 28.81 -51.48
N ASN A 325 -3.74 28.19 -50.77
CA ASN A 325 -5.16 28.57 -50.82
C ASN A 325 -5.45 29.73 -49.84
N ARG A 326 -6.63 30.33 -49.95
CA ARG A 326 -7.08 31.44 -49.10
C ARG A 326 -6.93 31.16 -47.60
N ARG A 327 -7.25 29.94 -47.15
CA ARG A 327 -7.12 29.57 -45.73
C ARG A 327 -5.67 29.66 -45.25
N LYS A 328 -4.72 29.21 -46.05
CA LYS A 328 -3.29 29.28 -45.72
C LYS A 328 -2.80 30.75 -45.79
N LEU A 329 -3.30 31.54 -46.72
CA LEU A 329 -3.03 32.96 -46.80
C LEU A 329 -3.47 33.68 -45.53
N ASP A 330 -4.74 33.53 -45.12
CA ASP A 330 -5.31 34.19 -43.94
C ASP A 330 -4.54 33.85 -42.67
N HIS A 331 -4.15 32.58 -42.53
CA HIS A 331 -3.35 32.11 -41.39
C HIS A 331 -1.93 32.72 -41.40
N ARG A 332 -1.28 32.71 -42.56
CA ARG A 332 0.09 33.25 -42.71
C ARG A 332 0.15 34.76 -42.54
N LEU A 333 -0.80 35.45 -43.10
CA LEU A 333 -0.89 36.91 -43.01
C LEU A 333 -1.04 37.34 -41.54
N ARG A 334 -1.86 36.69 -40.75
CA ARG A 334 -1.97 36.98 -39.33
C ARG A 334 -0.66 36.73 -38.57
N LEU A 335 0.03 35.63 -38.85
CA LEU A 335 1.31 35.31 -38.21
C LEU A 335 2.39 36.37 -38.56
N GLU A 336 2.47 36.76 -39.83
CA GLU A 336 3.46 37.77 -40.25
C GLU A 336 3.08 39.17 -39.76
N TRP A 337 1.79 39.48 -39.64
CA TRP A 337 1.32 40.70 -38.99
C TRP A 337 1.79 40.81 -37.54
N ASP A 338 1.55 39.75 -36.73
CA ASP A 338 1.99 39.68 -35.33
C ASP A 338 3.52 39.77 -35.21
N ARG A 339 4.23 39.25 -36.20
CA ARG A 339 5.69 39.31 -36.27
C ARG A 339 6.17 40.73 -36.61
N ALA A 340 5.60 41.34 -37.65
CA ALA A 340 5.92 42.71 -38.09
C ALA A 340 5.70 43.73 -36.97
N GLN A 341 4.60 43.62 -36.23
CA GLN A 341 4.35 44.44 -35.04
C GLN A 341 5.43 44.34 -33.99
N ARG A 342 5.97 43.14 -33.74
CA ARG A 342 7.03 42.92 -32.77
C ARG A 342 8.41 43.37 -33.25
N SER A 343 8.76 43.07 -34.51
CA SER A 343 10.07 43.38 -35.07
C SER A 343 10.16 44.83 -35.59
N ALA A 344 9.02 45.49 -35.77
CA ALA A 344 8.90 46.81 -36.41
C ALA A 344 9.41 46.85 -37.87
N GLU A 345 9.41 45.69 -38.53
CA GLU A 345 9.74 45.55 -39.94
C GLU A 345 8.49 45.75 -40.79
N PRO A 346 8.61 46.29 -42.02
CA PRO A 346 7.48 46.52 -42.92
C PRO A 346 6.82 45.18 -43.31
N LEU A 347 5.52 45.20 -43.55
CA LEU A 347 4.74 44.08 -44.10
C LEU A 347 3.94 44.58 -45.29
N THR A 348 4.20 44.02 -46.47
CA THR A 348 3.47 44.42 -47.71
C THR A 348 2.54 43.27 -48.13
N LEU A 349 1.35 43.66 -48.56
CA LEU A 349 0.35 42.79 -49.16
C LEU A 349 0.12 43.26 -50.61
N LEU A 350 0.22 42.32 -51.56
CA LEU A 350 -0.20 42.59 -52.99
C LEU A 350 -1.53 41.82 -53.17
N MET A 351 -2.52 42.51 -53.71
CA MET A 351 -3.74 41.90 -54.26
C MET A 351 -3.64 42.03 -55.83
N ILE A 352 -3.84 40.89 -56.50
CA ILE A 352 -3.61 40.71 -57.92
C ILE A 352 -4.86 40.12 -58.54
N ASP A 353 -5.29 40.66 -59.69
CA ASP A 353 -6.45 40.14 -60.41
C ASP A 353 -6.12 40.06 -61.89
N VAL A 354 -6.59 38.98 -62.54
CA VAL A 354 -6.37 38.78 -63.98
C VAL A 354 -7.36 39.64 -64.79
N ASP A 355 -6.84 40.57 -65.55
CA ASP A 355 -7.64 41.52 -66.31
C ASP A 355 -8.52 40.82 -67.36
N HIS A 356 -9.81 41.22 -67.40
CA HIS A 356 -10.78 40.72 -68.35
C HIS A 356 -10.93 39.21 -68.41
N PHE A 357 -10.65 38.50 -67.29
CA PHE A 357 -10.64 37.03 -67.19
C PHE A 357 -11.98 36.39 -67.60
N LYS A 358 -13.12 37.00 -67.24
CA LYS A 358 -14.42 36.56 -67.72
C LYS A 358 -14.53 36.58 -69.25
N ALA A 359 -14.15 37.65 -69.90
CA ALA A 359 -14.17 37.76 -71.33
C ALA A 359 -13.16 36.83 -72.04
N PHE A 360 -12.08 36.47 -71.34
CA PHE A 360 -11.13 35.47 -71.78
C PHE A 360 -11.76 34.06 -71.71
N ASN A 361 -12.44 33.72 -70.63
CA ASN A 361 -13.18 32.46 -70.50
C ASN A 361 -14.30 32.28 -71.50
N ASP A 362 -15.03 33.40 -71.82
CA ASP A 362 -16.11 33.34 -72.77
C ASP A 362 -15.57 33.09 -74.22
N ARG A 363 -14.32 33.41 -74.50
CA ARG A 363 -13.66 33.17 -75.83
C ARG A 363 -12.96 31.79 -75.89
N HIS A 364 -12.29 31.37 -74.86
CA HIS A 364 -11.38 30.20 -74.84
C HIS A 364 -11.93 29.03 -74.05
N GLY A 365 -13.10 29.18 -73.44
CA GLY A 365 -13.71 28.21 -72.56
C GLY A 365 -13.01 28.10 -71.20
N HIS A 366 -13.66 27.44 -70.26
CA HIS A 366 -13.13 27.26 -68.91
C HIS A 366 -11.79 26.52 -68.86
N HIS A 367 -11.53 25.63 -69.82
CA HIS A 367 -10.24 24.92 -69.90
C HIS A 367 -9.08 25.81 -70.24
N GLY A 368 -9.31 26.73 -71.15
CA GLY A 368 -8.33 27.76 -71.46
C GLY A 368 -8.08 28.75 -70.31
N GLY A 369 -9.14 29.14 -69.61
CA GLY A 369 -9.02 29.93 -68.40
C GLY A 369 -8.26 29.24 -67.28
N ASP A 370 -8.47 27.92 -67.05
CA ASP A 370 -7.71 27.18 -66.08
C ASP A 370 -6.22 27.13 -66.44
N GLU A 371 -5.88 26.98 -67.71
CA GLU A 371 -4.48 27.04 -68.16
C GLU A 371 -3.86 28.43 -67.98
N ALA A 372 -4.62 29.48 -68.29
CA ALA A 372 -4.20 30.87 -68.03
C ALA A 372 -3.92 31.12 -66.56
N LEU A 373 -4.80 30.65 -65.65
CA LEU A 373 -4.58 30.77 -64.22
C LEU A 373 -3.35 30.00 -63.73
N ARG A 374 -3.07 28.81 -64.29
CA ARG A 374 -1.83 28.05 -63.94
C ARG A 374 -0.60 28.80 -64.36
N ASN A 375 -0.62 29.39 -65.58
CA ASN A 375 0.51 30.18 -66.12
C ASN A 375 0.74 31.46 -65.29
N VAL A 376 -0.31 32.21 -64.96
CA VAL A 376 -0.23 33.34 -64.04
C VAL A 376 0.31 32.97 -62.71
N ALA A 377 -0.21 31.88 -62.11
CA ALA A 377 0.29 31.38 -60.82
C ALA A 377 1.77 30.95 -60.86
N GLN A 378 2.22 30.40 -62.00
CA GLN A 378 3.62 30.02 -62.17
C GLN A 378 4.52 31.31 -62.23
N VAL A 379 4.07 32.37 -62.93
CA VAL A 379 4.79 33.66 -62.93
C VAL A 379 4.83 34.23 -61.51
N ILE A 380 3.71 34.24 -60.77
CA ILE A 380 3.67 34.78 -59.41
C ILE A 380 4.64 33.97 -58.56
N GLY A 381 4.52 32.61 -58.54
CA GLY A 381 5.35 31.72 -57.73
C GLY A 381 6.85 31.81 -58.00
N SER A 382 7.25 32.06 -59.30
CA SER A 382 8.66 32.19 -59.67
C SER A 382 9.31 33.47 -59.16
N ASN A 383 8.50 34.48 -58.87
CA ASN A 383 8.96 35.78 -58.35
C ASN A 383 8.98 35.78 -56.81
N ILE A 384 8.38 34.82 -56.17
CA ILE A 384 8.34 34.67 -54.70
C ILE A 384 9.40 33.66 -54.28
N ARG A 385 10.58 34.14 -53.87
CA ARG A 385 11.78 33.30 -53.64
C ARG A 385 12.19 33.16 -52.19
N ARG A 386 11.75 34.05 -51.29
CA ARG A 386 12.12 33.99 -49.89
C ARG A 386 11.18 33.01 -49.15
N PRO A 387 11.67 32.22 -48.22
CA PRO A 387 10.84 31.29 -47.46
C PRO A 387 9.72 31.96 -46.62
N ALA A 388 9.90 33.25 -46.33
CA ALA A 388 8.94 34.04 -45.57
C ALA A 388 7.79 34.55 -46.44
N ASP A 389 8.04 34.76 -47.73
CA ASP A 389 7.04 35.26 -48.68
C ASP A 389 6.02 34.15 -48.99
N LEU A 390 4.79 34.57 -49.30
CA LEU A 390 3.72 33.62 -49.64
C LEU A 390 2.91 34.16 -50.83
N ALA A 391 2.80 33.33 -51.84
CA ALA A 391 1.83 33.53 -52.93
C ALA A 391 0.63 32.59 -52.73
N ALA A 392 -0.58 33.09 -52.89
CA ALA A 392 -1.80 32.35 -52.72
C ALA A 392 -2.85 32.71 -53.79
N ARG A 393 -3.72 31.77 -54.12
CA ARG A 393 -4.96 32.05 -54.85
C ARG A 393 -6.02 32.47 -53.85
N TYR A 394 -6.48 33.71 -53.94
CA TYR A 394 -7.46 34.29 -53.04
C TYR A 394 -8.88 33.80 -53.37
N GLY A 395 -9.22 33.73 -54.67
CA GLY A 395 -10.48 33.15 -55.15
C GLY A 395 -10.69 33.48 -56.65
N GLY A 396 -11.29 32.58 -57.41
CA GLY A 396 -11.54 32.81 -58.83
C GLY A 396 -10.27 33.14 -59.62
N GLU A 397 -10.20 34.33 -60.13
CA GLU A 397 -9.05 34.94 -60.86
C GLU A 397 -8.14 35.82 -59.98
N GLU A 398 -8.42 35.84 -58.65
CA GLU A 398 -7.69 36.70 -57.74
C GLU A 398 -6.54 35.96 -57.05
N PHE A 399 -5.42 36.62 -56.92
CA PHE A 399 -4.24 36.13 -56.20
C PHE A 399 -3.81 37.17 -55.15
N ALA A 400 -3.11 36.70 -54.13
CA ALA A 400 -2.52 37.57 -53.12
C ALA A 400 -1.09 37.12 -52.82
N VAL A 401 -0.23 38.11 -52.53
CA VAL A 401 1.16 37.89 -52.14
C VAL A 401 1.45 38.61 -50.83
N VAL A 402 1.97 37.91 -49.85
CA VAL A 402 2.43 38.44 -48.56
C VAL A 402 3.94 38.54 -48.58
N LEU A 403 4.47 39.73 -48.34
CA LEU A 403 5.91 40.04 -48.37
C LEU A 403 6.36 40.63 -47.03
N PRO A 404 6.76 39.75 -46.06
CA PRO A 404 7.30 40.19 -44.79
C PRO A 404 8.67 40.88 -44.96
N ALA A 405 8.98 41.85 -44.08
CA ALA A 405 10.22 42.63 -44.08
C ALA A 405 10.56 43.19 -45.47
N THR A 406 9.54 43.71 -46.18
CA THR A 406 9.65 44.29 -47.52
C THR A 406 8.92 45.61 -47.52
N ASP A 407 9.64 46.70 -47.92
CA ASP A 407 9.11 48.05 -48.05
C ASP A 407 8.39 48.26 -49.39
N ASP A 408 7.75 49.40 -49.57
CA ASP A 408 7.01 49.76 -50.76
C ASP A 408 7.86 49.63 -52.04
N ARG A 409 9.10 50.04 -51.96
CA ARG A 409 10.01 50.06 -53.15
C ARG A 409 10.39 48.60 -53.52
N GLY A 410 10.66 47.77 -52.53
CA GLY A 410 10.97 46.36 -52.77
C GLY A 410 9.75 45.56 -53.24
N ALA A 411 8.57 45.83 -52.69
CA ALA A 411 7.32 45.25 -53.13
C ALA A 411 6.88 45.65 -54.50
N TRP A 412 7.08 46.99 -54.89
CA TRP A 412 6.85 47.49 -56.23
C TRP A 412 7.66 46.77 -57.30
N LEU A 413 8.94 46.49 -57.02
CA LEU A 413 9.79 45.74 -57.95
C LEU A 413 9.29 44.30 -58.16
N ILE A 414 8.85 43.64 -57.10
CA ILE A 414 8.27 42.27 -57.16
C ILE A 414 6.96 42.32 -57.95
N ALA A 415 6.10 43.31 -57.68
CA ALA A 415 4.84 43.52 -58.38
C ALA A 415 5.05 43.79 -59.90
N GLU A 416 6.03 44.61 -60.24
CA GLU A 416 6.33 44.89 -61.63
C GLU A 416 6.91 43.72 -62.39
N HIS A 417 7.76 42.91 -61.73
CA HIS A 417 8.23 41.67 -62.33
C HIS A 417 7.07 40.67 -62.55
N ILE A 418 6.11 40.58 -61.61
CA ILE A 418 4.91 39.78 -61.80
C ILE A 418 4.06 40.30 -62.94
N ARG A 419 3.74 41.59 -62.93
CA ARG A 419 2.93 42.25 -64.00
C ARG A 419 3.55 42.04 -65.38
N SER A 420 4.82 42.42 -65.52
CA SER A 420 5.55 42.28 -66.81
C SER A 420 5.70 40.78 -67.17
N GLY A 421 5.99 39.90 -66.22
CA GLY A 421 6.07 38.46 -66.53
C GLY A 421 4.76 37.88 -67.06
N VAL A 422 3.62 38.33 -66.52
CA VAL A 422 2.30 37.90 -66.98
C VAL A 422 2.00 38.45 -68.35
N GLU A 423 2.32 39.78 -68.64
CA GLU A 423 2.13 40.41 -69.92
C GLU A 423 2.94 39.69 -71.00
N HIS A 424 4.10 39.12 -70.69
CA HIS A 424 4.98 38.41 -71.63
C HIS A 424 4.70 36.94 -71.76
N LEU A 425 3.64 36.42 -71.11
CA LEU A 425 3.22 35.00 -71.29
C LEU A 425 2.93 34.68 -72.75
N PRO A 426 3.20 33.47 -73.25
CA PRO A 426 2.84 33.07 -74.61
C PRO A 426 1.35 33.31 -74.88
N ARG A 427 1.07 33.92 -76.01
CA ARG A 427 -0.32 34.16 -76.42
C ARG A 427 -1.02 32.85 -76.72
N VAL A 428 -2.30 32.77 -76.36
CA VAL A 428 -3.14 31.65 -76.76
C VAL A 428 -3.38 31.70 -78.28
N ALA A 429 -3.23 30.55 -78.90
CA ALA A 429 -3.43 30.47 -80.38
C ALA A 429 -4.79 31.00 -80.76
N GLY A 430 -4.75 32.04 -81.68
CA GLY A 430 -5.94 32.76 -82.20
C GLY A 430 -6.37 33.98 -81.37
N ASP A 431 -5.65 34.41 -80.34
CA ASP A 431 -5.89 35.67 -79.63
C ASP A 431 -4.62 36.52 -79.63
N GLU A 432 -4.66 37.69 -80.24
CA GLU A 432 -3.52 38.64 -80.25
C GLU A 432 -3.37 39.43 -78.96
N ARG A 433 -4.33 39.39 -78.06
CA ARG A 433 -4.30 40.10 -76.78
C ARG A 433 -3.51 39.35 -75.72
N PRO A 434 -2.57 40.01 -75.05
CA PRO A 434 -1.88 39.41 -73.95
C PRO A 434 -2.80 39.29 -72.77
N ILE A 435 -2.56 38.25 -71.91
CA ILE A 435 -3.10 38.16 -70.53
C ILE A 435 -2.35 39.20 -69.70
N THR A 436 -3.09 40.02 -68.96
CA THR A 436 -2.49 41.04 -68.09
C THR A 436 -3.08 40.92 -66.67
N VAL A 437 -2.41 41.55 -65.74
CA VAL A 437 -2.88 41.59 -64.32
C VAL A 437 -2.86 43.04 -63.81
N SER A 438 -3.86 43.38 -63.06
CA SER A 438 -3.87 44.56 -62.20
C SER A 438 -3.42 44.24 -60.84
N ILE A 439 -2.60 45.09 -60.20
CA ILE A 439 -2.03 44.79 -58.86
C ILE A 439 -2.26 46.04 -57.98
N GLY A 440 -2.84 45.77 -56.80
CA GLY A 440 -2.91 46.75 -55.71
C GLY A 440 -1.88 46.33 -54.62
N LEU A 441 -1.12 47.33 -54.19
CA LEU A 441 -0.06 47.18 -53.18
C LEU A 441 -0.42 48.05 -51.99
N SER A 442 -0.24 47.45 -50.76
CA SER A 442 -0.32 48.22 -49.52
C SER A 442 0.76 47.75 -48.57
N THR A 443 1.43 48.71 -47.92
CA THR A 443 2.51 48.41 -46.97
C THR A 443 2.17 48.94 -45.59
N TRP A 444 2.27 48.08 -44.63
CA TRP A 444 2.23 48.48 -43.25
C TRP A 444 3.61 48.79 -42.70
N GLU A 445 3.72 49.93 -42.03
CA GLU A 445 4.86 50.35 -41.25
C GLU A 445 4.44 50.66 -39.82
N LYS A 446 5.35 50.49 -38.85
CA LYS A 446 5.04 50.68 -37.43
C LYS A 446 4.42 52.03 -37.08
N ARG A 447 4.67 53.04 -37.85
CA ARG A 447 4.16 54.44 -37.65
C ARG A 447 2.83 54.70 -38.32
N SER A 448 2.30 53.81 -39.15
CA SER A 448 1.09 54.03 -39.92
C SER A 448 -0.19 54.04 -39.11
N GLY A 449 -0.21 53.39 -37.88
CA GLY A 449 -1.43 53.24 -37.10
C GLY A 449 -2.48 52.29 -37.70
N MET A 450 -2.16 51.66 -38.81
CA MET A 450 -3.04 50.81 -39.60
C MET A 450 -3.26 49.47 -38.94
N SER A 451 -4.48 48.96 -38.98
CA SER A 451 -4.82 47.57 -38.57
C SER A 451 -4.57 46.58 -39.71
N LEU A 452 -4.65 45.26 -39.41
CA LEU A 452 -4.56 44.24 -40.45
C LEU A 452 -5.70 44.35 -41.47
N GLU A 453 -6.89 44.66 -40.98
CA GLU A 453 -8.08 44.89 -41.82
C GLU A 453 -7.87 46.11 -42.74
N ASP A 454 -7.27 47.18 -42.22
CA ASP A 454 -6.96 48.38 -43.05
C ASP A 454 -5.93 48.03 -44.11
N LEU A 455 -4.89 47.26 -43.81
CA LEU A 455 -3.89 46.79 -44.76
C LEU A 455 -4.54 46.03 -45.93
N MET A 456 -5.45 45.09 -45.59
CA MET A 456 -6.17 44.34 -46.63
C MET A 456 -7.11 45.22 -47.45
N LEU A 457 -7.85 46.11 -46.81
CA LEU A 457 -8.77 47.01 -47.47
C LEU A 457 -8.04 48.00 -48.41
N SER A 458 -6.92 48.53 -47.96
CA SER A 458 -6.10 49.46 -48.77
C SER A 458 -5.53 48.78 -50.03
N ALA A 459 -5.04 47.49 -49.83
CA ALA A 459 -4.55 46.74 -50.99
C ALA A 459 -5.67 46.44 -52.02
N ASP A 460 -6.88 46.15 -51.52
CA ASP A 460 -8.04 45.91 -52.40
C ASP A 460 -8.52 47.17 -53.06
N GLN A 461 -8.53 48.34 -52.40
CA GLN A 461 -8.84 49.61 -52.94
C GLN A 461 -7.82 50.04 -54.07
N ALA A 462 -6.53 49.81 -53.83
CA ALA A 462 -5.49 50.02 -54.80
C ALA A 462 -5.65 49.12 -56.04
N LEU A 463 -6.03 47.86 -55.86
CA LEU A 463 -6.37 46.95 -56.96
C LEU A 463 -7.58 47.42 -57.73
N TYR A 464 -8.62 47.90 -57.05
CA TYR A 464 -9.79 48.49 -57.69
C TYR A 464 -9.42 49.71 -58.54
N GLU A 465 -8.57 50.62 -58.02
CA GLU A 465 -8.04 51.76 -58.75
C GLU A 465 -7.22 51.33 -59.97
N ALA A 466 -6.34 50.34 -59.85
CA ALA A 466 -5.57 49.79 -60.95
C ALA A 466 -6.49 49.32 -62.11
N LYS A 467 -7.61 48.65 -61.80
CA LYS A 467 -8.61 48.17 -62.74
C LYS A 467 -9.34 49.35 -63.44
N HIS A 468 -9.64 50.45 -62.71
CA HIS A 468 -10.41 51.56 -63.21
C HIS A 468 -9.56 52.59 -64.01
N THR A 469 -8.29 52.71 -63.69
CA THR A 469 -7.37 53.69 -64.34
C THR A 469 -6.71 53.14 -65.61
N GLY A 470 -7.09 51.96 -66.09
CA GLY A 470 -6.67 51.43 -67.39
C GLY A 470 -6.08 50.03 -67.38
N ARG A 471 -6.09 49.31 -66.23
CA ARG A 471 -5.58 47.93 -66.05
C ARG A 471 -4.09 47.79 -66.41
N ASN A 472 -3.60 46.54 -66.37
CA ASN A 472 -2.19 46.19 -66.60
C ASN A 472 -1.21 47.10 -65.86
N ARG A 473 -1.44 47.40 -64.59
CA ARG A 473 -0.64 48.33 -63.78
C ARG A 473 -0.64 48.00 -62.30
N ILE A 474 0.24 48.67 -61.65
CA ILE A 474 0.35 48.64 -60.21
C ILE A 474 -0.15 49.95 -59.65
N VAL A 475 -0.93 49.89 -58.57
CA VAL A 475 -1.28 51.06 -57.78
C VAL A 475 -0.86 50.80 -56.35
N ASP A 476 -0.20 51.78 -55.78
CA ASP A 476 0.19 51.76 -54.38
C ASP A 476 -0.82 52.54 -53.54
N ALA A 477 -1.33 51.91 -52.47
CA ALA A 477 -2.21 52.58 -51.54
C ALA A 477 -1.38 53.54 -50.68
N GLN A 478 -1.48 54.85 -50.98
CA GLN A 478 -0.85 55.93 -50.21
C GLN A 478 -1.50 56.12 -48.85
#